data_5f7d6f5399f1e9f58da5a94238b95ca9
#
_entry.id   5f7d6f5399f1e9f58da5a94238b95ca9
#
_cell.length_a   1.000
_cell.length_b   1.000
_cell.length_c   1.000
_cell.angle_alpha   90.00
_cell.angle_beta   90.00
_cell.angle_gamma   90.00
#
_symmetry.space_group_name_H-M   'P 1'
#
loop_
_entity.id
_entity.type
_entity.pdbx_description
1 polymer ?
#
loop_
_entity_poly.entity_id
_entity_poly.type
_entity_poly.pdbx_seq_one_letter_code
_entity_poly.pdbx_strand_id
1 'polypeptide(L)' 'KKNNKISISKKLFTQPYEVIFRSISKFLSKNKDYPPRSKGIERLILDLSQNNKKKVTLGGYIFQNGLNLVKVTKENRSS' A
#
# COMPACT_ATOMS: atom_id res chain seq x y z
N LYS A 1 21.59 5.01 4.68
CA LYS A 1 21.17 4.95 4.55
C LYS A 1 20.09 4.84 4.06
N LYS A 2 19.67 4.37 3.85
CA LYS A 2 18.69 4.43 3.25
C LYS A 2 17.51 4.22 3.91
N ASN A 3 16.61 4.91 3.82
CA ASN A 3 15.41 4.81 4.38
C ASN A 3 14.56 3.98 3.55
N ASN A 4 13.84 3.02 4.02
CA ASN A 4 12.90 2.23 3.28
C ASN A 4 11.50 2.78 3.42
N LYS A 5 11.42 3.99 3.87
CA LYS A 5 10.12 4.60 4.06
C LYS A 5 9.63 5.23 2.77
N ILE A 6 8.42 4.89 2.39
CA ILE A 6 7.79 5.43 1.21
C ILE A 6 6.46 5.99 1.65
N SER A 7 6.00 7.02 1.00
CA SER A 7 4.68 7.54 1.31
C SER A 7 3.90 7.72 0.02
N ILE A 8 2.60 7.52 0.12
CA ILE A 8 1.69 7.66 -1.00
C ILE A 8 0.72 8.77 -0.65
N SER A 9 0.64 9.76 -1.54
CA SER A 9 -0.27 10.87 -1.30
C SER A 9 -1.71 10.37 -1.35
N LYS A 10 -2.53 10.86 -0.46
CA LYS A 10 -3.94 10.49 -0.49
C LYS A 10 -4.64 10.99 -1.72
N LYS A 11 -4.00 11.88 -2.46
CA LYS A 11 -4.57 12.33 -3.72
C LYS A 11 -4.69 11.17 -4.70
N LEU A 12 -3.88 10.15 -4.54
CA LEU A 12 -3.97 8.99 -5.42
C LEU A 12 -5.37 8.36 -5.32
N PHE A 13 -5.95 8.38 -4.13
CA PHE A 13 -7.24 7.74 -3.92
C PHE A 13 -8.41 8.56 -4.44
N THR A 14 -8.14 9.73 -4.99
CA THR A 14 -9.19 10.50 -5.67
C THR A 14 -9.23 10.18 -7.14
N GLN A 15 -8.29 9.37 -7.62
CA GLN A 15 -8.25 8.97 -9.02
C GLN A 15 -9.23 7.84 -9.28
N PRO A 16 -9.53 7.56 -10.54
CA PRO A 16 -10.38 6.41 -10.85
C PRO A 16 -9.78 5.13 -10.28
N TYR A 17 -10.64 4.22 -9.95
CA TYR A 17 -10.22 2.98 -9.33
C TYR A 17 -9.13 2.27 -10.15
N GLU A 18 -9.28 2.27 -11.46
CA GLU A 18 -8.29 1.64 -12.32
C GLU A 18 -6.90 2.20 -12.12
N VAL A 19 -6.81 3.52 -11.97
CA VAL A 19 -5.53 4.17 -11.79
C VAL A 19 -4.93 3.76 -10.45
N ILE A 20 -5.75 3.76 -9.42
CA ILE A 20 -5.30 3.38 -8.09
C ILE A 20 -4.81 1.94 -8.11
N PHE A 21 -5.60 1.06 -8.67
CA PHE A 21 -5.27 -0.36 -8.72
C PHE A 21 -3.95 -0.58 -9.45
N ARG A 22 -3.80 0.07 -10.58
CA ARG A 22 -2.61 -0.09 -11.39
C ARG A 22 -1.36 0.42 -10.66
N SER A 23 -1.50 1.56 -10.01
CA SER A 23 -0.37 2.15 -9.30
C SER A 23 0.09 1.25 -8.16
N ILE A 24 -0.84 0.77 -7.37
CA ILE A 24 -0.50 -0.07 -6.23
C ILE A 24 0.02 -1.43 -6.70
N SER A 25 -0.58 -1.98 -7.73
CA SER A 25 -0.13 -3.24 -8.27
C SER A 25 1.31 -3.15 -8.75
N LYS A 26 1.62 -2.06 -9.44
CA LYS A 26 2.95 -1.86 -9.94
C LYS A 26 3.96 -1.70 -8.80
N PHE A 27 3.55 -0.99 -7.76
CA PHE A 27 4.41 -0.80 -6.61
C PHE A 27 4.71 -2.15 -5.93
N LEU A 28 3.68 -2.94 -5.73
CA LEU A 28 3.84 -4.22 -5.03
C LEU A 28 4.61 -5.23 -5.86
N SER A 29 4.56 -5.12 -7.17
CA SER A 29 5.25 -6.09 -8.01
C SER A 29 6.77 -5.97 -7.92
N LYS A 30 7.27 -4.94 -7.26
CA LYS A 30 8.69 -4.81 -7.05
C LYS A 30 9.21 -5.88 -6.10
N ASN A 31 8.34 -6.38 -5.23
CA ASN A 31 8.75 -7.41 -4.30
C ASN A 31 8.37 -8.76 -4.88
N LYS A 32 9.34 -9.43 -5.46
CA LYS A 32 9.08 -10.70 -6.14
C LYS A 32 8.71 -11.82 -5.21
N ASP A 33 9.10 -11.70 -3.95
CA ASP A 33 8.81 -12.75 -2.98
C ASP A 33 7.33 -12.80 -2.63
N TYR A 34 6.64 -11.70 -2.82
CA TYR A 34 5.24 -11.60 -2.44
C TYR A 34 4.44 -11.01 -3.57
N PRO A 35 4.17 -11.81 -4.60
CA PRO A 35 3.40 -11.30 -5.74
C PRO A 35 2.02 -10.85 -5.28
N PRO A 36 1.58 -9.69 -5.73
CA PRO A 36 0.29 -9.17 -5.30
C PRO A 36 -0.86 -9.95 -5.91
N ARG A 37 -1.93 -10.06 -5.15
CA ARG A 37 -3.13 -10.70 -5.64
C ARG A 37 -4.20 -9.63 -5.80
N SER A 38 -5.02 -9.81 -6.83
CA SER A 38 -6.06 -8.83 -7.12
C SER A 38 -6.94 -8.56 -5.91
N LYS A 39 -7.38 -9.61 -5.25
CA LYS A 39 -8.26 -9.46 -4.10
C LYS A 39 -7.58 -8.71 -2.97
N GLY A 40 -6.30 -8.98 -2.76
CA GLY A 40 -5.56 -8.28 -1.72
C GLY A 40 -5.45 -6.81 -2.03
N ILE A 41 -5.19 -6.47 -3.28
CA ILE A 41 -5.06 -5.09 -3.69
C ILE A 41 -6.41 -4.38 -3.56
N GLU A 42 -7.48 -5.03 -3.96
CA GLU A 42 -8.81 -4.44 -3.84
C GLU A 42 -9.12 -4.13 -2.38
N ARG A 43 -8.83 -5.06 -1.50
CA ARG A 43 -9.09 -4.88 -0.09
C ARG A 43 -8.25 -3.74 0.47
N LEU A 44 -7.00 -3.68 0.05
CA LEU A 44 -6.10 -2.63 0.51
C LEU A 44 -6.62 -1.27 0.10
N ILE A 45 -7.02 -1.13 -1.15
CA ILE A 45 -7.52 0.14 -1.64
C ILE A 45 -8.76 0.54 -0.86
N LEU A 46 -9.64 -0.42 -0.64
CA LEU A 46 -10.88 -0.14 0.08
C LEU A 46 -10.58 0.31 1.51
N ASP A 47 -9.73 -0.43 2.20
CA ASP A 47 -9.42 -0.10 3.58
C ASP A 47 -8.77 1.26 3.71
N LEU A 48 -7.86 1.58 2.80
CA LEU A 48 -7.16 2.85 2.86
C LEU A 48 -8.04 4.02 2.46
N SER A 49 -8.86 3.83 1.43
CA SER A 49 -9.67 4.94 0.95
C SER A 49 -10.83 5.24 1.88
N GLN A 50 -11.30 4.25 2.62
CA GLN A 50 -12.40 4.46 3.55
C GLN A 50 -11.95 4.65 4.98
N ASN A 51 -10.66 4.65 5.22
CA ASN A 51 -10.13 4.79 6.57
C ASN A 51 -10.66 3.72 7.52
N ASN A 52 -10.94 2.55 7.00
CA ASN A 52 -11.47 1.47 7.83
C ASN A 52 -10.44 0.94 8.79
N LYS A 53 -9.18 0.98 8.39
CA LYS A 53 -8.11 0.46 9.22
C LYS A 53 -6.94 1.43 9.23
N LYS A 54 -6.28 1.50 10.36
CA LYS A 54 -5.13 2.37 10.47
C LYS A 54 -3.90 1.76 9.84
N LYS A 55 -3.84 0.44 9.79
CA LYS A 55 -2.68 -0.24 9.29
C LYS A 55 -3.09 -1.49 8.55
N VAL A 56 -2.53 -1.68 7.37
CA VAL A 56 -2.83 -2.85 6.54
C VAL A 56 -1.50 -3.40 6.05
N THR A 57 -1.37 -4.72 6.06
CA THR A 57 -0.16 -5.38 5.57
C THR A 57 -0.49 -6.13 4.29
N LEU A 58 0.31 -5.92 3.28
CA LEU A 58 0.11 -6.61 2.01
C LEU A 58 1.40 -6.63 1.22
N GLY A 59 1.70 -7.78 0.62
CA GLY A 59 2.85 -7.89 -0.26
C GLY A 59 4.19 -7.61 0.40
N GLY A 60 4.29 -7.83 1.68
CA GLY A 60 5.54 -7.59 2.38
C GLY A 60 5.72 -6.14 2.79
N TYR A 61 4.68 -5.34 2.68
CA TYR A 61 4.73 -3.95 3.08
C TYR A 61 3.63 -3.65 4.08
N ILE A 62 3.88 -2.69 4.93
CA ILE A 62 2.89 -2.21 5.89
C ILE A 62 2.43 -0.84 5.44
N PHE A 63 1.13 -0.71 5.22
CA PHE A 63 0.53 0.54 4.80
C PHE A 63 -0.15 1.17 5.99
N GLN A 64 0.37 2.28 6.43
CA GLN A 64 -0.19 2.97 7.61
C GLN A 64 -0.93 4.21 7.16
N ASN A 65 -2.21 4.26 7.47
CA ASN A 65 -3.06 5.36 7.06
C ASN A 65 -2.76 6.60 7.87
N GLY A 66 -2.46 7.69 7.19
CA GLY A 66 -2.20 8.95 7.85
C GLY A 66 -3.27 9.97 7.49
N LEU A 67 -3.03 11.21 7.88
CA LEU A 67 -3.98 12.28 7.61
C LEU A 67 -3.98 12.69 6.14
N ASN A 68 -2.81 12.94 5.62
CA ASN A 68 -2.70 13.42 4.24
C ASN A 68 -1.97 12.44 3.34
N LEU A 69 -1.45 11.37 3.90
CA LEU A 69 -0.73 10.41 3.09
C LEU A 69 -0.71 9.07 3.79
N VAL A 70 -0.32 8.05 3.05
CA VAL A 70 -0.20 6.70 3.57
C VAL A 70 1.26 6.38 3.65
N LYS A 71 1.72 6.03 4.83
CA LYS A 71 3.11 5.64 5.01
C LYS A 71 3.27 4.17 4.67
N VAL A 72 4.27 3.87 3.88
CA VAL A 72 4.53 2.50 3.47
C VAL A 72 5.91 2.11 3.96
N THR A 73 5.98 1.07 4.76
CA THR A 73 7.26 0.59 5.23
C THR A 73 7.36 -0.88 4.91
N LYS A 74 8.58 -1.35 4.80
CA LYS A 74 8.79 -2.75 4.52
C LYS A 74 8.54 -3.54 5.78
N GLU A 75 7.80 -4.63 5.64
CA GLU A 75 7.53 -5.48 6.78
C GLU A 75 8.84 -6.12 7.23
N ASN A 76 9.19 -5.92 8.47
CA ASN A 76 10.42 -6.45 8.99
C ASN A 76 10.12 -7.68 9.83
N ARG A 77 10.53 -8.81 9.31
CA ARG A 77 10.28 -10.04 10.02
C ARG A 77 11.51 -10.54 10.72
N SER A 78 12.35 -9.66 11.10
CA SER A 78 13.54 -10.09 11.75
C SER A 78 13.16 -10.79 13.01
N SER A 79 13.79 -11.77 13.26
CA SER A 79 13.45 -12.50 14.44
C SER A 79 14.52 -12.43 15.42
#